data_77fc41ee86a5e21e17264ebff80268b0
#
_entry.id   77fc41ee86a5e21e17264ebff80268b0
#
_cell.length_a   1.000
_cell.length_b   1.000
_cell.length_c   1.000
_cell.angle_alpha   90.00
_cell.angle_beta   90.00
_cell.angle_gamma   90.00
#
_symmetry.space_group_name_H-M   'P 1'
#
loop_
_entity.id
_entity.type
_entity.pdbx_description
1 polymer ?
#
loop_
_entity_poly.entity_id
_entity_poly.type
_entity_poly.pdbx_seq_one_letter_code
_entity_poly.pdbx_strand_id
1 'polypeptide(L)'
;VLRTPPPARQPGGRSPRRLGRLLLVLILLLMAAAVVYAFVFMPGADSGTGTDTGARDRPTGSAAPADPGPDPDPGRSPSGGASASSGAGTGSQRPQTSRSAVALAPGYALRKDAEGFEIGVPKDFQRSPANADRQVRYGSDGFSVLVVPGRDTVKANGSDPLDYQRSREPELEPFRASSWASSSGLRRVDVGQQVMAEGQFTWQESNGREVYVRNLVMIVSGRYHIVQVIGPEDERDKVTDIYEQAVSSYRVGA
;
A
#
# COMPACT_ATOMS: atom_id res chain seq x y z
N VAL A 1 75.31 6.96 -19.73
CA VAL A 1 74.36 8.09 -19.60
C VAL A 1 73.06 7.72 -20.34
N LEU A 2 72.10 7.23 -19.61
CA LEU A 2 70.76 6.87 -20.16
C LEU A 2 69.88 8.14 -20.18
N ARG A 3 69.44 8.54 -21.36
CA ARG A 3 68.51 9.65 -21.56
C ARG A 3 67.05 9.11 -21.38
N THR A 4 66.33 9.68 -20.42
CA THR A 4 64.91 9.45 -20.19
C THR A 4 64.06 10.15 -21.28
N PRO A 5 63.07 9.50 -21.89
CA PRO A 5 62.14 10.13 -22.86
C PRO A 5 61.17 11.08 -22.20
N PRO A 6 60.74 12.17 -22.89
CA PRO A 6 59.75 13.13 -22.32
C PRO A 6 58.37 12.57 -22.24
N PRO A 7 57.54 13.07 -21.29
CA PRO A 7 56.17 12.56 -21.09
C PRO A 7 55.23 12.99 -22.23
N ALA A 8 54.40 12.05 -22.67
CA ALA A 8 53.38 12.26 -23.70
C ALA A 8 52.30 13.23 -23.22
N ARG A 9 51.95 14.22 -24.06
CA ARG A 9 50.85 15.16 -23.84
C ARG A 9 49.54 14.43 -23.92
N GLN A 10 48.71 14.46 -22.83
CA GLN A 10 47.32 14.02 -22.81
C GLN A 10 46.44 15.03 -23.58
N PRO A 11 45.50 14.57 -24.43
CA PRO A 11 44.55 15.46 -25.08
C PRO A 11 43.53 15.97 -24.02
N GLY A 12 43.34 17.30 -24.02
CA GLY A 12 42.47 18.02 -23.07
C GLY A 12 41.01 17.54 -23.11
N GLY A 13 40.60 16.91 -22.04
CA GLY A 13 39.20 16.52 -21.82
C GLY A 13 38.32 17.77 -21.70
N ARG A 14 37.31 17.84 -22.58
CA ARG A 14 36.24 18.85 -22.49
C ARG A 14 35.47 18.64 -21.17
N SER A 15 35.40 19.71 -20.34
CA SER A 15 34.83 19.63 -19.01
C SER A 15 33.33 19.26 -19.08
N PRO A 16 32.87 18.26 -18.32
CA PRO A 16 31.48 17.78 -18.34
C PRO A 16 30.44 18.83 -17.89
N ARG A 17 30.89 19.91 -17.25
CA ARG A 17 30.03 21.01 -16.77
C ARG A 17 29.40 21.85 -17.90
N ARG A 18 30.03 21.94 -19.07
CA ARG A 18 29.49 22.67 -20.23
C ARG A 18 28.42 21.86 -20.96
N LEU A 19 28.57 20.54 -21.02
CA LEU A 19 27.59 19.64 -21.64
C LEU A 19 26.30 19.62 -20.83
N GLY A 20 26.36 19.56 -19.50
CA GLY A 20 25.18 19.61 -18.64
C GLY A 20 24.37 20.91 -18.74
N ARG A 21 25.05 22.06 -18.85
CA ARG A 21 24.40 23.36 -19.06
C ARG A 21 23.71 23.45 -20.42
N LEU A 22 24.31 22.92 -21.47
CA LEU A 22 23.74 22.89 -22.82
C LEU A 22 22.50 22.01 -22.87
N LEU A 23 22.53 20.85 -22.20
CA LEU A 23 21.40 19.92 -22.12
C LEU A 23 20.23 20.54 -21.32
N LEU A 24 20.52 21.23 -20.23
CA LEU A 24 19.52 21.94 -19.43
C LEU A 24 18.81 23.07 -20.22
N VAL A 25 19.59 23.85 -20.99
CA VAL A 25 19.02 24.90 -21.87
C VAL A 25 18.16 24.28 -22.97
N LEU A 26 18.58 23.14 -23.56
CA LEU A 26 17.79 22.44 -24.56
C LEU A 26 16.43 21.95 -24.01
N ILE A 27 16.42 21.38 -22.81
CA ILE A 27 15.19 20.93 -22.12
C ILE A 27 14.26 22.12 -21.85
N LEU A 28 14.79 23.24 -21.36
CA LEU A 28 13.99 24.43 -21.12
C LEU A 28 13.38 24.99 -22.41
N LEU A 29 14.13 24.98 -23.52
CA LEU A 29 13.61 25.40 -24.83
C LEU A 29 12.50 24.47 -25.34
N LEU A 30 12.65 23.16 -25.17
CA LEU A 30 11.61 22.19 -25.54
C LEU A 30 10.34 22.35 -24.70
N MET A 31 10.48 22.61 -23.40
CA MET A 31 9.34 22.89 -22.51
C MET A 31 8.62 24.18 -22.92
N ALA A 32 9.37 25.25 -23.20
CA ALA A 32 8.80 26.50 -23.68
C ALA A 32 8.07 26.33 -25.01
N ALA A 33 8.63 25.57 -25.95
CA ALA A 33 8.00 25.26 -27.22
C ALA A 33 6.71 24.45 -27.05
N ALA A 34 6.67 23.50 -26.12
CA ALA A 34 5.48 22.71 -25.81
C ALA A 34 4.35 23.57 -25.22
N VAL A 35 4.68 24.54 -24.33
CA VAL A 35 3.72 25.47 -23.78
C VAL A 35 3.14 26.40 -24.87
N VAL A 36 3.99 26.93 -25.74
CA VAL A 36 3.54 27.78 -26.86
C VAL A 36 2.67 26.97 -27.82
N TYR A 37 3.04 25.72 -28.11
CA TYR A 37 2.23 24.83 -28.95
C TYR A 37 0.84 24.57 -28.34
N ALA A 38 0.76 24.35 -27.03
CA ALA A 38 -0.52 24.16 -26.32
C ALA A 38 -1.42 25.42 -26.40
N PHE A 39 -0.84 26.62 -26.31
CA PHE A 39 -1.61 27.85 -26.40
C PHE A 39 -2.05 28.20 -27.84
N VAL A 40 -1.28 27.81 -28.86
CA VAL A 40 -1.55 28.18 -30.26
C VAL A 40 -2.45 27.13 -30.95
N PHE A 41 -2.32 25.86 -30.60
CA PHE A 41 -3.00 24.76 -31.30
C PHE A 41 -4.14 24.07 -30.52
N MET A 42 -4.42 24.48 -29.26
CA MET A 42 -5.64 24.13 -28.55
C MET A 42 -6.51 25.39 -28.33
N PRO A 43 -7.31 25.82 -29.31
CA PRO A 43 -8.32 26.84 -29.09
C PRO A 43 -9.51 26.21 -28.38
N GLY A 44 -9.75 26.56 -27.12
CA GLY A 44 -11.02 26.31 -26.44
C GLY A 44 -10.96 25.38 -25.25
N ALA A 45 -10.52 25.89 -24.10
CA ALA A 45 -11.01 25.49 -22.81
C ALA A 45 -11.38 26.79 -22.07
N ASP A 46 -12.53 27.34 -22.47
CA ASP A 46 -13.14 28.47 -21.78
C ASP A 46 -13.59 28.03 -20.39
N SER A 47 -13.04 28.71 -19.41
CA SER A 47 -13.52 28.78 -18.05
C SER A 47 -14.84 29.53 -18.01
N GLY A 48 -15.96 28.84 -18.09
CA GLY A 48 -17.30 29.39 -17.97
C GLY A 48 -17.80 29.33 -16.54
N THR A 49 -17.53 30.36 -15.77
CA THR A 49 -18.34 30.73 -14.61
C THR A 49 -19.65 31.32 -15.15
N GLY A 50 -20.77 30.70 -14.91
CA GLY A 50 -22.10 31.17 -15.33
C GLY A 50 -23.18 30.66 -14.40
N THR A 51 -23.48 31.45 -13.38
CA THR A 51 -24.77 31.55 -12.70
C THR A 51 -25.85 31.91 -13.73
N ASP A 52 -26.91 31.12 -13.90
CA ASP A 52 -28.23 31.72 -14.02
C ASP A 52 -29.39 30.76 -13.73
N THR A 53 -30.36 31.32 -13.07
CA THR A 53 -31.70 31.00 -12.67
C THR A 53 -32.66 30.79 -13.87
N GLY A 54 -33.57 29.82 -13.81
CA GLY A 54 -34.68 29.78 -14.75
C GLY A 54 -35.60 28.58 -14.63
N ALA A 55 -36.77 28.83 -14.10
CA ALA A 55 -37.88 27.96 -13.75
C ALA A 55 -38.66 27.34 -14.92
N ARG A 56 -39.51 26.37 -14.55
CA ARG A 56 -40.72 25.81 -15.19
C ARG A 56 -40.46 24.80 -16.33
N ASP A 57 -41.08 23.62 -16.33
CA ASP A 57 -42.49 23.29 -16.20
C ASP A 57 -42.69 21.79 -15.87
N ARG A 58 -43.78 21.56 -15.14
CA ARG A 58 -44.37 20.26 -14.82
C ARG A 58 -45.49 19.95 -15.84
N PRO A 59 -45.79 18.68 -16.22
CA PRO A 59 -47.07 18.16 -15.75
C PRO A 59 -47.00 16.70 -15.25
N THR A 60 -47.56 16.50 -14.09
CA THR A 60 -48.72 15.68 -13.64
C THR A 60 -49.10 14.47 -14.48
N GLY A 61 -49.13 13.34 -13.81
CA GLY A 61 -49.80 12.10 -14.22
C GLY A 61 -49.99 11.18 -13.00
N SER A 62 -51.13 11.27 -12.44
CA SER A 62 -51.72 10.58 -11.31
C SER A 62 -52.05 9.11 -11.63
N ALA A 63 -51.85 8.18 -10.68
CA ALA A 63 -52.86 7.23 -10.21
C ALA A 63 -52.22 6.14 -9.28
N ALA A 64 -52.67 6.13 -8.05
CA ALA A 64 -52.78 4.98 -7.16
C ALA A 64 -54.26 4.55 -7.22
N PRO A 65 -54.79 3.52 -6.51
CA PRO A 65 -54.24 2.47 -5.63
C PRO A 65 -54.88 1.09 -5.85
N ALA A 66 -54.43 0.03 -5.17
CA ALA A 66 -55.27 -1.02 -4.63
C ALA A 66 -54.48 -2.02 -3.76
N ASP A 67 -54.85 -2.04 -2.51
CA ASP A 67 -54.78 -3.08 -1.48
C ASP A 67 -56.09 -3.91 -1.57
N PRO A 68 -56.32 -5.12 -0.95
CA PRO A 68 -55.77 -5.74 0.25
C PRO A 68 -55.61 -7.29 0.23
N GLY A 69 -54.98 -7.85 1.26
CA GLY A 69 -54.74 -9.20 1.65
C GLY A 69 -55.88 -10.25 1.62
N PRO A 70 -55.77 -11.43 2.24
CA PRO A 70 -55.43 -11.70 3.65
C PRO A 70 -54.60 -12.97 3.92
N ASP A 71 -54.14 -13.08 5.17
CA ASP A 71 -53.71 -14.30 5.87
C ASP A 71 -54.78 -15.39 5.95
N PRO A 72 -54.41 -16.70 6.16
CA PRO A 72 -54.37 -17.21 7.52
C PRO A 72 -53.32 -18.30 7.86
N ASP A 73 -52.90 -18.27 9.09
CA ASP A 73 -52.41 -19.33 10.00
C ASP A 73 -53.48 -20.45 10.18
N PRO A 74 -53.28 -21.64 10.78
CA PRO A 74 -52.23 -22.17 11.65
C PRO A 74 -51.93 -23.70 11.55
N GLY A 75 -50.84 -24.15 12.22
CA GLY A 75 -50.95 -25.39 13.01
C GLY A 75 -50.25 -26.65 12.53
N ARG A 76 -49.24 -27.11 13.27
CA ARG A 76 -49.15 -28.37 14.02
C ARG A 76 -47.73 -28.79 14.39
N SER A 77 -47.46 -28.80 15.68
CA SER A 77 -46.52 -29.78 16.30
C SER A 77 -47.19 -31.16 16.42
N PRO A 78 -46.42 -32.25 16.48
CA PRO A 78 -46.15 -32.89 17.77
C PRO A 78 -44.71 -33.45 17.87
N SER A 79 -44.01 -33.28 18.96
CA SER A 79 -43.94 -34.07 20.21
C SER A 79 -43.49 -35.54 20.08
N GLY A 80 -42.43 -35.88 20.82
CA GLY A 80 -42.00 -37.22 21.25
C GLY A 80 -40.52 -37.50 20.90
N GLY A 81 -39.68 -37.88 21.79
CA GLY A 81 -39.68 -38.49 23.08
C GLY A 81 -38.28 -38.56 23.65
N ALA A 82 -38.19 -38.60 24.94
CA ALA A 82 -37.03 -38.67 25.79
C ALA A 82 -36.22 -39.98 25.69
N SER A 83 -34.96 -39.92 25.95
CA SER A 83 -34.29 -40.84 26.90
C SER A 83 -32.94 -40.30 27.37
N ALA A 84 -32.82 -40.23 28.65
CA ALA A 84 -31.64 -39.87 29.42
C ALA A 84 -30.61 -41.00 29.40
N SER A 85 -29.32 -40.62 29.45
CA SER A 85 -28.35 -41.41 30.18
C SER A 85 -27.22 -40.54 30.70
N SER A 86 -27.06 -40.62 31.98
CA SER A 86 -26.10 -39.94 32.83
C SER A 86 -24.66 -40.41 32.59
N GLY A 87 -23.74 -39.47 32.52
CA GLY A 87 -22.32 -39.77 32.60
C GLY A 87 -21.61 -38.52 33.16
N ALA A 88 -21.37 -38.54 34.46
CA ALA A 88 -20.55 -37.52 35.14
C ALA A 88 -19.08 -37.60 34.69
N GLY A 89 -18.56 -36.50 34.24
CA GLY A 89 -17.14 -36.32 33.94
C GLY A 89 -16.77 -34.84 34.14
N THR A 90 -16.34 -34.54 35.36
CA THR A 90 -15.78 -33.24 35.79
C THR A 90 -14.56 -32.91 34.95
N GLY A 91 -14.62 -31.85 34.19
CA GLY A 91 -13.49 -31.30 33.46
C GLY A 91 -13.90 -29.97 32.85
N SER A 92 -13.90 -28.91 33.64
CA SER A 92 -14.00 -27.55 33.12
C SER A 92 -12.79 -27.23 32.26
N GLN A 93 -12.81 -27.66 31.02
CA GLN A 93 -11.97 -27.09 29.98
C GLN A 93 -12.69 -25.86 29.43
N ARG A 94 -12.26 -24.71 29.98
CA ARG A 94 -12.50 -23.41 29.36
C ARG A 94 -12.13 -23.57 27.88
N PRO A 95 -12.96 -23.18 26.92
CA PRO A 95 -12.54 -23.15 25.52
C PRO A 95 -11.37 -22.17 25.42
N GLN A 96 -10.16 -22.69 25.38
CA GLN A 96 -9.07 -21.95 24.78
C GLN A 96 -9.48 -21.77 23.34
N THR A 97 -9.86 -20.54 22.96
CA THR A 97 -9.87 -20.10 21.59
C THR A 97 -8.43 -20.27 21.08
N SER A 98 -8.14 -21.44 20.55
CA SER A 98 -6.92 -21.69 19.80
C SER A 98 -6.93 -20.71 18.65
N ARG A 99 -6.17 -19.61 18.78
CA ARG A 99 -5.85 -18.77 17.65
C ARG A 99 -5.27 -19.72 16.61
N SER A 100 -6.01 -19.95 15.53
CA SER A 100 -5.54 -20.80 14.43
C SER A 100 -4.17 -20.30 14.01
N ALA A 101 -3.16 -21.14 14.20
CA ALA A 101 -1.82 -20.81 13.76
C ALA A 101 -1.87 -20.55 12.26
N VAL A 102 -1.39 -19.40 11.82
CA VAL A 102 -1.30 -19.07 10.41
C VAL A 102 -0.33 -20.05 9.78
N ALA A 103 -0.81 -20.87 8.85
CA ALA A 103 0.04 -21.79 8.09
C ALA A 103 0.83 -20.99 7.08
N LEU A 104 2.13 -20.86 7.32
CA LEU A 104 3.06 -20.21 6.39
C LEU A 104 3.52 -21.22 5.34
N ALA A 105 3.83 -20.74 4.14
CA ALA A 105 4.42 -21.56 3.09
C ALA A 105 5.80 -22.11 3.50
N PRO A 106 6.26 -23.23 2.91
CA PRO A 106 7.63 -23.71 3.10
C PRO A 106 8.64 -22.61 2.78
N GLY A 107 9.71 -22.51 3.59
CA GLY A 107 10.73 -21.47 3.45
C GLY A 107 10.47 -20.20 4.28
N TYR A 108 9.29 -20.05 4.85
CA TYR A 108 8.95 -18.91 5.74
C TYR A 108 9.00 -19.32 7.22
N ALA A 109 9.17 -18.31 8.08
CA ALA A 109 9.10 -18.45 9.52
C ALA A 109 8.32 -17.30 10.15
N LEU A 110 7.48 -17.60 11.14
CA LEU A 110 6.83 -16.59 11.95
C LEU A 110 7.87 -15.99 12.90
N ARG A 111 8.02 -14.66 12.84
CA ARG A 111 8.88 -13.90 13.74
C ARG A 111 8.01 -13.14 14.72
N LYS A 112 8.30 -13.31 15.99
CA LYS A 112 7.76 -12.49 17.08
C LYS A 112 8.75 -11.37 17.35
N ASP A 113 8.36 -10.14 17.05
CA ASP A 113 9.25 -8.98 17.17
C ASP A 113 9.15 -8.29 18.52
N ALA A 114 10.27 -7.75 19.00
CA ALA A 114 10.35 -6.99 20.24
C ALA A 114 9.51 -5.70 20.20
N GLU A 115 9.22 -5.18 19.00
CA GLU A 115 8.36 -4.01 18.79
C GLU A 115 6.85 -4.34 18.87
N GLY A 116 6.49 -5.55 19.35
CA GLY A 116 5.11 -5.90 19.68
C GLY A 116 4.25 -6.36 18.49
N PHE A 117 4.84 -7.00 17.50
CA PHE A 117 4.11 -7.62 16.41
C PHE A 117 4.63 -9.01 16.06
N GLU A 118 3.84 -9.77 15.31
CA GLU A 118 4.24 -11.04 14.71
C GLU A 118 4.09 -10.95 13.18
N ILE A 119 5.03 -11.54 12.43
CA ILE A 119 5.03 -11.50 10.97
C ILE A 119 5.77 -12.71 10.37
N GLY A 120 5.25 -13.26 9.29
CA GLY A 120 5.90 -14.31 8.49
C GLY A 120 6.87 -13.69 7.49
N VAL A 121 8.13 -14.11 7.56
CA VAL A 121 9.18 -13.67 6.63
C VAL A 121 10.00 -14.87 6.15
N PRO A 122 10.71 -14.78 5.03
CA PRO A 122 11.66 -15.82 4.62
C PRO A 122 12.65 -16.14 5.74
N LYS A 123 13.03 -17.41 5.87
CA LYS A 123 13.87 -17.89 6.99
C LYS A 123 15.26 -17.28 7.01
N ASP A 124 15.79 -16.97 5.83
CA ASP A 124 17.11 -16.37 5.58
C ASP A 124 17.15 -14.86 5.82
N PHE A 125 15.99 -14.20 5.96
CA PHE A 125 15.94 -12.76 6.23
C PHE A 125 16.47 -12.44 7.62
N GLN A 126 17.38 -11.47 7.67
CA GLN A 126 17.97 -10.95 8.89
C GLN A 126 17.21 -9.70 9.37
N ARG A 127 16.95 -9.66 10.68
CA ARG A 127 16.33 -8.48 11.32
C ARG A 127 17.35 -7.39 11.54
N SER A 128 17.03 -6.16 11.11
CA SER A 128 17.74 -4.96 11.54
C SER A 128 17.04 -4.31 12.73
N PRO A 129 17.76 -3.71 13.68
CA PRO A 129 17.15 -2.95 14.77
C PRO A 129 16.20 -1.87 14.25
N ALA A 130 15.17 -1.53 15.04
CA ALA A 130 14.32 -0.39 14.74
C ALA A 130 15.15 0.90 14.64
N ASN A 131 14.94 1.64 13.57
CA ASN A 131 15.62 2.93 13.35
C ASN A 131 14.91 4.09 14.10
N ALA A 132 15.43 5.32 13.93
CA ALA A 132 14.83 6.52 14.52
C ALA A 132 13.38 6.76 14.06
N ASP A 133 13.02 6.32 12.87
CA ASP A 133 11.68 6.41 12.30
C ASP A 133 10.77 5.23 12.73
N ARG A 134 11.21 4.44 13.71
CA ARG A 134 10.51 3.24 14.21
C ARG A 134 10.19 2.22 13.13
N GLN A 135 11.03 2.13 12.13
CA GLN A 135 10.96 1.13 11.06
C GLN A 135 11.78 -0.10 11.47
N VAL A 136 11.18 -1.26 11.44
CA VAL A 136 11.84 -2.56 11.56
C VAL A 136 12.00 -3.15 10.16
N ARG A 137 13.17 -3.68 9.85
CA ARG A 137 13.44 -4.33 8.57
C ARG A 137 13.89 -5.76 8.76
N TYR A 138 13.37 -6.63 7.92
CA TYR A 138 13.87 -7.98 7.68
C TYR A 138 14.32 -8.04 6.22
N GLY A 139 15.52 -8.50 5.92
CA GLY A 139 15.98 -8.52 4.53
C GLY A 139 17.15 -9.44 4.26
N SER A 140 17.30 -9.82 3.00
CA SER A 140 18.39 -10.56 2.38
C SER A 140 18.33 -10.40 0.87
N ASP A 141 19.48 -10.43 0.20
CA ASP A 141 19.63 -10.53 -1.27
C ASP A 141 18.81 -9.51 -2.08
N GLY A 142 18.77 -8.25 -1.62
CA GLY A 142 18.07 -7.19 -2.33
C GLY A 142 16.57 -7.11 -2.05
N PHE A 143 16.01 -8.02 -1.24
CA PHE A 143 14.63 -7.97 -0.77
C PHE A 143 14.55 -7.49 0.68
N SER A 144 13.48 -6.78 1.00
CA SER A 144 13.22 -6.40 2.39
C SER A 144 11.73 -6.33 2.70
N VAL A 145 11.38 -6.78 3.90
CA VAL A 145 10.09 -6.51 4.56
C VAL A 145 10.31 -5.41 5.57
N LEU A 146 9.64 -4.29 5.39
CA LEU A 146 9.65 -3.16 6.30
C LEU A 146 8.33 -3.14 7.07
N VAL A 147 8.42 -2.95 8.39
CA VAL A 147 7.25 -2.83 9.27
C VAL A 147 7.36 -1.53 10.07
N VAL A 148 6.27 -0.77 10.11
CA VAL A 148 6.12 0.40 11.01
C VAL A 148 4.97 0.10 11.97
N PRO A 149 5.26 -0.30 13.21
CA PRO A 149 4.25 -0.73 14.15
C PRO A 149 3.65 0.45 14.95
N GLY A 150 2.72 1.20 14.32
CA GLY A 150 1.94 2.20 15.04
C GLY A 150 2.67 3.52 15.36
N ARG A 151 3.61 3.98 14.51
CA ARG A 151 4.27 5.28 14.64
C ARG A 151 3.27 6.44 14.53
N ASP A 152 2.48 6.43 13.46
CA ASP A 152 1.59 7.53 13.11
C ASP A 152 0.19 7.31 13.67
N THR A 153 -0.53 8.40 13.99
CA THR A 153 -1.86 8.33 14.58
C THR A 153 -2.94 8.85 13.63
N VAL A 154 -4.13 8.28 13.74
CA VAL A 154 -5.32 8.77 13.04
C VAL A 154 -5.63 10.23 13.39
N LYS A 155 -5.38 10.63 14.65
CA LYS A 155 -5.58 12.01 15.09
C LYS A 155 -4.74 13.01 14.31
N ALA A 156 -3.51 12.64 13.96
CA ALA A 156 -2.58 13.53 13.23
C ALA A 156 -2.75 13.45 11.71
N ASN A 157 -3.15 12.28 11.21
CA ASN A 157 -3.08 11.97 9.77
C ASN A 157 -4.45 11.68 9.12
N GLY A 158 -5.55 11.82 9.87
CA GLY A 158 -6.88 11.45 9.36
C GLY A 158 -7.17 9.95 9.50
N SER A 159 -8.39 9.55 9.18
CA SER A 159 -8.88 8.16 9.32
C SER A 159 -9.00 7.40 7.99
N ASP A 160 -8.57 7.99 6.89
CA ASP A 160 -8.55 7.33 5.60
C ASP A 160 -7.14 6.80 5.28
N PRO A 161 -6.94 5.47 5.32
CA PRO A 161 -5.63 4.88 5.04
C PRO A 161 -5.20 5.06 3.57
N LEU A 162 -6.13 5.21 2.64
CA LEU A 162 -5.80 5.45 1.24
C LEU A 162 -5.26 6.87 1.01
N ASP A 163 -5.86 7.89 1.67
CA ASP A 163 -5.33 9.25 1.64
C ASP A 163 -3.96 9.33 2.33
N TYR A 164 -3.81 8.66 3.48
CA TYR A 164 -2.53 8.56 4.17
C TYR A 164 -1.45 7.95 3.27
N GLN A 165 -1.74 6.81 2.63
CA GLN A 165 -0.81 6.13 1.72
C GLN A 165 -0.39 7.01 0.53
N ARG A 166 -1.35 7.71 -0.07
CA ARG A 166 -1.09 8.58 -1.23
C ARG A 166 -0.22 9.79 -0.91
N SER A 167 -0.47 10.42 0.23
CA SER A 167 -0.03 11.80 0.45
C SER A 167 0.89 11.99 1.65
N ARG A 168 0.88 11.09 2.64
CA ARG A 168 1.49 11.34 3.95
C ARG A 168 2.45 10.27 4.44
N GLU A 169 2.31 9.03 3.97
CA GLU A 169 3.15 7.92 4.37
C GLU A 169 4.62 8.17 4.04
N PRO A 170 5.52 8.29 5.05
CA PRO A 170 6.92 8.61 4.81
C PRO A 170 7.65 7.53 4.00
N GLU A 171 7.24 6.26 4.14
CA GLU A 171 7.83 5.11 3.45
C GLU A 171 7.66 5.16 1.94
N LEU A 172 6.70 5.95 1.45
CA LEU A 172 6.46 6.20 0.02
C LEU A 172 7.06 7.53 -0.48
N GLU A 173 7.84 8.22 0.34
CA GLU A 173 8.54 9.44 -0.10
C GLU A 173 9.48 9.18 -1.30
N PRO A 174 10.28 8.10 -1.34
CA PRO A 174 11.09 7.79 -2.52
C PRO A 174 10.27 7.62 -3.79
N PHE A 175 9.07 7.02 -3.69
CA PHE A 175 8.11 6.93 -4.80
C PHE A 175 7.66 8.32 -5.26
N ARG A 176 7.22 9.17 -4.34
CA ARG A 176 6.73 10.52 -4.67
C ARG A 176 7.83 11.43 -5.24
N ALA A 177 9.07 11.24 -4.82
CA ALA A 177 10.22 12.01 -5.29
C ALA A 177 10.81 11.52 -6.62
N SER A 178 10.45 10.31 -7.06
CA SER A 178 11.00 9.72 -8.29
C SER A 178 10.28 10.22 -9.53
N SER A 179 11.04 10.66 -10.53
CA SER A 179 10.50 11.02 -11.86
C SER A 179 10.12 9.81 -12.71
N TRP A 180 10.51 8.60 -12.31
CA TRP A 180 10.25 7.32 -12.97
C TRP A 180 9.29 6.45 -12.15
N ALA A 181 8.39 7.09 -11.41
CA ALA A 181 7.47 6.39 -10.55
C ALA A 181 6.18 5.98 -11.27
N SER A 182 5.71 4.79 -10.96
CA SER A 182 4.38 4.33 -11.35
C SER A 182 3.68 3.62 -10.18
N SER A 183 2.35 3.69 -10.15
CA SER A 183 1.55 2.98 -9.15
C SER A 183 0.34 2.32 -9.78
N SER A 184 -0.06 1.20 -9.18
CA SER A 184 -1.26 0.45 -9.59
C SER A 184 -1.91 -0.21 -8.38
N GLY A 185 -3.14 -0.69 -8.53
CA GLY A 185 -3.82 -1.43 -7.48
C GLY A 185 -4.06 -0.67 -6.18
N LEU A 186 -3.98 0.68 -6.21
CA LEU A 186 -4.30 1.49 -5.03
C LEU A 186 -5.78 1.37 -4.73
N ARG A 187 -6.09 0.74 -3.61
CA ARG A 187 -7.47 0.53 -3.19
C ARG A 187 -7.59 0.51 -1.67
N ARG A 188 -8.74 0.95 -1.20
CA ARG A 188 -9.18 0.73 0.16
C ARG A 188 -9.75 -0.69 0.29
N VAL A 189 -9.43 -1.34 1.39
CA VAL A 189 -9.91 -2.68 1.72
C VAL A 189 -10.51 -2.63 3.13
N ASP A 190 -11.77 -2.95 3.25
CA ASP A 190 -12.46 -3.00 4.54
C ASP A 190 -12.79 -4.46 4.87
N VAL A 191 -12.24 -4.98 5.97
CA VAL A 191 -12.50 -6.33 6.46
C VAL A 191 -13.05 -6.25 7.88
N GLY A 192 -14.34 -6.45 8.01
CA GLY A 192 -15.04 -6.25 9.29
C GLY A 192 -14.94 -4.79 9.73
N GLN A 193 -14.33 -4.57 10.91
CA GLN A 193 -14.09 -3.22 11.43
C GLN A 193 -12.68 -2.68 11.09
N GLN A 194 -11.86 -3.46 10.39
CA GLN A 194 -10.51 -3.05 10.03
C GLN A 194 -10.51 -2.35 8.68
N VAL A 195 -10.03 -1.12 8.69
CA VAL A 195 -9.88 -0.27 7.50
C VAL A 195 -8.42 -0.30 7.07
N MET A 196 -8.20 -0.63 5.81
CA MET A 196 -6.86 -0.80 5.23
C MET A 196 -6.79 -0.13 3.86
N ALA A 197 -5.58 0.13 3.39
CA ALA A 197 -5.31 0.45 1.99
C ALA A 197 -4.10 -0.35 1.52
N GLU A 198 -4.17 -0.82 0.29
CA GLU A 198 -3.04 -1.48 -0.36
C GLU A 198 -2.72 -0.83 -1.70
N GLY A 199 -1.48 -1.00 -2.14
CA GLY A 199 -1.01 -0.50 -3.41
C GLY A 199 0.26 -1.19 -3.87
N GLN A 200 0.53 -1.02 -5.16
CA GLN A 200 1.74 -1.47 -5.83
C GLN A 200 2.45 -0.25 -6.38
N PHE A 201 3.76 -0.19 -6.22
CA PHE A 201 4.55 0.96 -6.60
C PHE A 201 5.83 0.49 -7.27
N THR A 202 6.29 1.26 -8.24
CA THR A 202 7.59 1.07 -8.87
C THR A 202 8.28 2.42 -8.92
N TRP A 203 9.56 2.45 -8.54
CA TRP A 203 10.38 3.66 -8.68
C TRP A 203 11.84 3.30 -8.88
N GLN A 204 12.63 4.29 -9.27
CA GLN A 204 14.06 4.16 -9.34
C GLN A 204 14.71 4.77 -8.09
N GLU A 205 15.52 3.99 -7.40
CA GLU A 205 16.33 4.47 -6.28
C GLU A 205 17.48 5.39 -6.77
N SER A 206 18.08 6.13 -5.86
CA SER A 206 19.17 7.06 -6.17
C SER A 206 20.41 6.40 -6.77
N ASN A 207 20.60 5.11 -6.53
CA ASN A 207 21.67 4.29 -7.12
C ASN A 207 21.33 3.77 -8.53
N GLY A 208 20.16 4.10 -9.08
CA GLY A 208 19.69 3.67 -10.39
C GLY A 208 18.98 2.32 -10.41
N ARG A 209 18.79 1.66 -9.26
CA ARG A 209 18.08 0.40 -9.18
C ARG A 209 16.58 0.64 -9.29
N GLU A 210 15.90 -0.09 -10.17
CA GLU A 210 14.45 -0.13 -10.22
C GLU A 210 13.91 -1.12 -9.17
N VAL A 211 12.96 -0.67 -8.39
CA VAL A 211 12.34 -1.46 -7.33
C VAL A 211 10.83 -1.58 -7.55
N TYR A 212 10.31 -2.76 -7.25
CA TYR A 212 8.89 -3.02 -7.12
C TYR A 212 8.53 -3.17 -5.66
N VAL A 213 7.41 -2.58 -5.28
CA VAL A 213 6.97 -2.48 -3.88
C VAL A 213 5.51 -2.84 -3.75
N ARG A 214 5.20 -3.72 -2.81
CA ARG A 214 3.84 -3.96 -2.31
C ARG A 214 3.71 -3.31 -0.95
N ASN A 215 2.67 -2.53 -0.76
CA ASN A 215 2.45 -1.77 0.47
C ASN A 215 1.04 -1.98 1.02
N LEU A 216 0.95 -2.27 2.31
CA LEU A 216 -0.29 -2.32 3.07
C LEU A 216 -0.21 -1.33 4.22
N VAL A 217 -1.23 -0.51 4.33
CA VAL A 217 -1.48 0.37 5.49
C VAL A 217 -2.76 -0.08 6.17
N MET A 218 -2.72 -0.26 7.48
CA MET A 218 -3.90 -0.61 8.27
C MET A 218 -4.01 0.27 9.50
N ILE A 219 -5.24 0.48 9.97
CA ILE A 219 -5.49 1.21 11.22
C ILE A 219 -5.81 0.19 12.31
N VAL A 220 -4.98 0.16 13.36
CA VAL A 220 -5.19 -0.67 14.54
C VAL A 220 -5.15 0.23 15.78
N SER A 221 -6.21 0.23 16.57
CA SER A 221 -6.32 1.04 17.80
C SER A 221 -5.98 2.52 17.58
N GLY A 222 -6.44 3.10 16.46
CA GLY A 222 -6.22 4.51 16.12
C GLY A 222 -4.80 4.87 15.68
N ARG A 223 -3.99 3.87 15.34
CA ARG A 223 -2.62 4.03 14.84
C ARG A 223 -2.44 3.36 13.50
N TYR A 224 -1.59 3.94 12.66
CA TYR A 224 -1.22 3.37 11.38
C TYR A 224 -0.12 2.32 11.54
N HIS A 225 -0.38 1.14 11.01
CA HIS A 225 0.59 0.07 10.88
C HIS A 225 0.86 -0.14 9.39
N ILE A 226 2.12 -0.23 9.03
CA ILE A 226 2.56 -0.39 7.64
C ILE A 226 3.32 -1.70 7.52
N VAL A 227 3.00 -2.45 6.48
CA VAL A 227 3.77 -3.62 6.02
C VAL A 227 4.11 -3.38 4.56
N GLN A 228 5.39 -3.18 4.27
CA GLN A 228 5.89 -2.90 2.95
C GLN A 228 6.93 -3.94 2.54
N VAL A 229 6.81 -4.50 1.34
CA VAL A 229 7.82 -5.41 0.78
C VAL A 229 8.42 -4.77 -0.45
N ILE A 230 9.74 -4.74 -0.48
CA ILE A 230 10.56 -4.10 -1.52
C ILE A 230 11.50 -5.14 -2.11
N GLY A 231 11.60 -5.19 -3.41
CA GLY A 231 12.55 -6.01 -4.14
C GLY A 231 12.85 -5.47 -5.53
N PRO A 232 13.71 -6.16 -6.31
CA PRO A 232 13.98 -5.82 -7.68
C PRO A 232 12.70 -5.82 -8.53
N GLU A 233 12.62 -4.88 -9.48
CA GLU A 233 11.46 -4.74 -10.35
C GLU A 233 11.23 -5.96 -11.23
N ASP A 234 12.29 -6.61 -11.68
CA ASP A 234 12.27 -7.83 -12.49
C ASP A 234 11.91 -9.10 -11.70
N GLU A 235 11.82 -9.02 -10.35
CA GLU A 235 11.42 -10.12 -9.47
C GLU A 235 10.08 -9.85 -8.76
N ARG A 236 9.11 -9.24 -9.44
CA ARG A 236 7.79 -8.86 -8.88
C ARG A 236 7.03 -10.02 -8.26
N ASP A 237 7.11 -11.21 -8.84
CA ASP A 237 6.43 -12.41 -8.33
C ASP A 237 6.95 -12.76 -6.93
N LYS A 238 8.25 -12.76 -6.73
CA LYS A 238 8.87 -13.02 -5.43
C LYS A 238 8.52 -11.95 -4.39
N VAL A 239 8.46 -10.67 -4.79
CA VAL A 239 7.98 -9.60 -3.92
C VAL A 239 6.53 -9.85 -3.51
N THR A 240 5.70 -10.30 -4.43
CA THR A 240 4.29 -10.61 -4.18
C THR A 240 4.13 -11.80 -3.24
N ASP A 241 4.88 -12.88 -3.46
CA ASP A 241 4.86 -14.05 -2.57
C ASP A 241 5.26 -13.69 -1.13
N ILE A 242 6.34 -12.91 -0.97
CA ILE A 242 6.78 -12.45 0.35
C ILE A 242 5.71 -11.56 1.00
N TYR A 243 5.09 -10.66 0.23
CA TYR A 243 4.05 -9.77 0.72
C TYR A 243 2.83 -10.54 1.21
N GLU A 244 2.35 -11.53 0.48
CA GLU A 244 1.19 -12.34 0.86
C GLU A 244 1.43 -13.11 2.17
N GLN A 245 2.62 -13.68 2.34
CA GLN A 245 2.98 -14.36 3.59
C GLN A 245 3.10 -13.37 4.76
N ALA A 246 3.72 -12.21 4.52
CA ALA A 246 3.87 -11.18 5.53
C ALA A 246 2.51 -10.63 5.99
N VAL A 247 1.64 -10.24 5.06
CA VAL A 247 0.34 -9.63 5.36
C VAL A 247 -0.63 -10.62 5.98
N SER A 248 -0.72 -11.86 5.47
CA SER A 248 -1.62 -12.87 6.01
C SER A 248 -1.27 -13.25 7.46
N SER A 249 0.00 -13.13 7.82
CA SER A 249 0.52 -13.50 9.15
C SER A 249 0.71 -12.32 10.10
N TYR A 250 0.64 -11.08 9.62
CA TYR A 250 0.85 -9.90 10.46
C TYR A 250 -0.19 -9.81 11.56
N ARG A 251 0.28 -9.69 12.79
CA ARG A 251 -0.56 -9.50 13.99
C ARG A 251 0.11 -8.50 14.90
N VAL A 252 -0.68 -7.56 15.41
CA VAL A 252 -0.24 -6.67 16.49
C VAL A 252 -0.35 -7.46 17.79
N GLY A 253 0.72 -7.50 18.57
CA GLY A 253 0.74 -8.15 19.86
C GLY A 253 -0.25 -7.48 20.84
N ALA A 254 -0.90 -8.30 21.64
CA ALA A 254 -1.74 -7.82 22.73
C ALA A 254 -0.86 -7.49 23.96
#